data_d89f433383a000a850ce2033bb186f6f
#
_entry.id   d89f433383a000a850ce2033bb186f6f
#
_cell.length_a   1.000
_cell.length_b   1.000
_cell.length_c   1.000
_cell.angle_alpha   90.00
_cell.angle_beta   90.00
_cell.angle_gamma   90.00
#
_symmetry.space_group_name_H-M   'P 1'
#
loop_
_entity.id
_entity.type
_entity.pdbx_description
1 polymer ?
#
loop_
_entity_poly.entity_id
_entity_poly.type
_entity_poly.pdbx_seq_one_letter_code
_entity_poly.pdbx_strand_id
1 'polypeptide(L)'
;MQISFSNLETFIKEGAGFLAKGPIALVFAEDEAELDTTLRHHQQLGFHRVIGFMPSAFSLAADLVDTVVRVNYDVRGEEALSKAVNAVIDVAQGQWLYYCFNAEYLFYPF
;
A
#
# COMPACT_ATOMS: atom_id res chain seq x y z
N MET A 1 14.79 8.97 -5.46
CA MET A 1 13.91 8.86 -4.28
C MET A 1 13.59 7.40 -4.00
N GLN A 2 13.73 6.98 -2.76
CA GLN A 2 13.39 5.61 -2.39
C GLN A 2 11.88 5.46 -2.20
N ILE A 3 11.25 4.57 -2.94
CA ILE A 3 9.84 4.26 -2.80
C ILE A 3 9.59 2.77 -2.53
N SER A 4 10.66 2.03 -2.27
CA SER A 4 10.58 0.62 -1.89
C SER A 4 11.29 0.43 -0.55
N PHE A 5 10.63 -0.24 0.38
CA PHE A 5 11.13 -0.40 1.74
C PHE A 5 11.20 -1.88 2.09
N SER A 6 12.28 -2.26 2.77
CA SER A 6 12.57 -3.67 3.05
C SER A 6 11.65 -4.29 4.11
N ASN A 7 11.02 -3.47 4.92
CA ASN A 7 10.07 -3.93 5.94
C ASN A 7 9.21 -2.77 6.44
N LEU A 8 8.20 -3.10 7.26
CA LEU A 8 7.28 -2.12 7.80
C LEU A 8 7.98 -1.08 8.69
N GLU A 9 8.89 -1.53 9.53
CA GLU A 9 9.58 -0.63 10.46
C GLU A 9 10.39 0.43 9.71
N THR A 10 11.11 0.02 8.67
CA THR A 10 11.88 0.93 7.83
C THR A 10 10.95 1.92 7.12
N PHE A 11 9.80 1.43 6.63
CA PHE A 11 8.83 2.32 5.99
C PHE A 11 8.31 3.38 6.96
N ILE A 12 7.93 2.99 8.16
CA ILE A 12 7.41 3.94 9.15
C ILE A 12 8.48 4.97 9.52
N LYS A 13 9.73 4.54 9.65
CA LYS A 13 10.83 5.41 10.04
C LYS A 13 11.29 6.34 8.93
N GLU A 14 11.40 5.83 7.70
CA GLU A 14 12.01 6.57 6.59
C GLU A 14 11.01 7.03 5.54
N GLY A 15 9.85 6.39 5.47
CA GLY A 15 8.83 6.66 4.46
C GLY A 15 7.65 7.48 4.97
N ALA A 16 7.74 8.02 6.18
CA ALA A 16 6.63 8.77 6.78
C ALA A 16 6.17 9.96 5.92
N GLY A 17 7.07 10.52 5.13
CA GLY A 17 6.71 11.63 4.22
C GLY A 17 5.65 11.25 3.19
N PHE A 18 5.57 9.98 2.81
CA PHE A 18 4.54 9.51 1.89
C PHE A 18 3.14 9.47 2.54
N LEU A 19 3.08 9.56 3.86
CA LEU A 19 1.84 9.54 4.64
C LEU A 19 1.38 10.93 5.06
N ALA A 20 2.10 11.97 4.66
CA ALA A 20 1.82 13.34 5.09
C ALA A 20 0.59 13.94 4.42
N LYS A 21 0.13 13.36 3.32
CA LYS A 21 -1.01 13.86 2.57
C LYS A 21 -1.82 12.70 2.01
N GLY A 22 -3.12 12.74 2.21
CA GLY A 22 -4.05 11.73 1.69
C GLY A 22 -4.98 12.28 0.62
N PRO A 23 -5.93 11.47 0.15
CA PRO A 23 -6.25 10.12 0.65
C PRO A 23 -5.20 9.08 0.27
N ILE A 24 -5.05 8.06 1.12
CA ILE A 24 -4.03 7.02 0.96
C ILE A 24 -4.71 5.65 0.85
N ALA A 25 -4.33 4.87 -0.14
CA ALA A 25 -4.80 3.49 -0.28
C ALA A 25 -3.69 2.52 0.12
N LEU A 26 -4.02 1.58 0.99
CA LEU A 26 -3.13 0.50 1.42
C LEU A 26 -3.63 -0.79 0.77
N VAL A 27 -2.81 -1.40 -0.08
CA VAL A 27 -3.15 -2.65 -0.76
C VAL A 27 -2.28 -3.77 -0.21
N PHE A 28 -2.92 -4.80 0.33
CA PHE A 28 -2.24 -5.96 0.90
C PHE A 28 -2.32 -7.11 -0.08
N ALA A 29 -1.18 -7.57 -0.58
CA ALA A 29 -1.13 -8.60 -1.60
C ALA A 29 -0.80 -9.96 -0.99
N GLU A 30 -1.79 -10.86 -1.01
CA GLU A 30 -1.60 -12.24 -0.56
C GLU A 30 -1.01 -13.12 -1.66
N ASP A 31 -1.24 -12.75 -2.92
CA ASP A 31 -0.68 -13.41 -4.08
C ASP A 31 -0.53 -12.39 -5.20
N GLU A 32 -0.05 -12.81 -6.37
CA GLU A 32 0.15 -11.89 -7.48
C GLU A 32 -1.07 -11.78 -8.41
N ALA A 33 -2.18 -12.47 -8.08
CA ALA A 33 -3.37 -12.40 -8.90
C ALA A 33 -3.93 -10.98 -8.94
N GLU A 34 -4.07 -10.44 -10.12
CA GLU A 34 -4.60 -9.09 -10.38
C GLU A 34 -3.92 -7.99 -9.57
N LEU A 35 -2.69 -8.22 -9.08
CA LEU A 35 -2.00 -7.23 -8.26
C LEU A 35 -1.78 -5.91 -8.99
N ASP A 36 -1.19 -5.98 -10.19
CA ASP A 36 -0.90 -4.77 -10.96
C ASP A 36 -2.19 -4.03 -11.31
N THR A 37 -3.22 -4.76 -11.70
CA THR A 37 -4.52 -4.17 -12.05
C THR A 37 -5.15 -3.49 -10.85
N THR A 38 -5.08 -4.12 -9.68
CA THR A 38 -5.61 -3.55 -8.44
C THR A 38 -4.90 -2.25 -8.08
N LEU A 39 -3.58 -2.24 -8.17
CA LEU A 39 -2.79 -1.05 -7.86
C LEU A 39 -3.12 0.10 -8.81
N ARG A 40 -3.20 -0.19 -10.12
CA ARG A 40 -3.56 0.83 -11.11
C ARG A 40 -4.97 1.36 -10.89
N HIS A 41 -5.90 0.47 -10.54
CA HIS A 41 -7.28 0.87 -10.27
C HIS A 41 -7.33 1.92 -9.16
N HIS A 42 -6.63 1.69 -8.06
CA HIS A 42 -6.63 2.63 -6.95
C HIS A 42 -5.93 3.95 -7.29
N GLN A 43 -4.88 3.90 -8.12
CA GLN A 43 -4.27 5.13 -8.60
C GLN A 43 -5.26 5.95 -9.44
N GLN A 44 -6.04 5.29 -10.28
CA GLN A 44 -7.02 5.95 -11.15
C GLN A 44 -8.20 6.53 -10.38
N LEU A 45 -8.49 6.01 -9.19
CA LEU A 45 -9.55 6.55 -8.35
C LEU A 45 -9.19 7.88 -7.69
N GLY A 46 -7.96 8.31 -7.81
CA GLY A 46 -7.54 9.62 -7.30
C GLY A 46 -6.91 9.59 -5.92
N PHE A 47 -6.51 8.43 -5.42
CA PHE A 47 -5.74 8.39 -4.19
C PHE A 47 -4.42 9.12 -4.38
N HIS A 48 -4.06 9.95 -3.42
CA HIS A 48 -2.80 10.70 -3.48
C HIS A 48 -1.59 9.76 -3.44
N ARG A 49 -1.69 8.68 -2.66
CA ARG A 49 -0.67 7.64 -2.59
C ARG A 49 -1.31 6.26 -2.58
N VAL A 50 -0.68 5.32 -3.26
CA VAL A 50 -1.02 3.90 -3.19
C VAL A 50 0.20 3.19 -2.64
N ILE A 51 0.01 2.48 -1.53
CA ILE A 51 1.08 1.77 -0.84
C ILE A 51 0.79 0.28 -0.90
N GLY A 52 1.68 -0.49 -1.51
CA GLY A 52 1.52 -1.94 -1.63
C GLY A 52 2.34 -2.69 -0.61
N PHE A 53 1.69 -3.49 0.21
CA PHE A 53 2.33 -4.39 1.16
C PHE A 53 2.34 -5.79 0.56
N MET A 54 3.52 -6.34 0.32
CA MET A 54 3.66 -7.62 -0.38
C MET A 54 4.97 -8.31 -0.04
N PRO A 55 5.01 -9.66 -0.20
CA PRO A 55 6.27 -10.38 -0.05
C PRO A 55 7.34 -9.88 -1.04
N SER A 56 8.59 -9.96 -0.65
CA SER A 56 9.71 -9.47 -1.47
C SER A 56 9.83 -10.19 -2.80
N ALA A 57 9.31 -11.42 -2.91
CA ALA A 57 9.37 -12.21 -4.13
C ALA A 57 8.43 -11.72 -5.23
N PHE A 58 7.44 -10.89 -4.89
CA PHE A 58 6.47 -10.41 -5.88
C PHE A 58 7.09 -9.35 -6.77
N SER A 59 6.70 -9.39 -8.04
CA SER A 59 7.17 -8.43 -9.05
C SER A 59 6.03 -7.49 -9.45
N LEU A 60 6.37 -6.24 -9.69
CA LEU A 60 5.43 -5.23 -10.18
C LEU A 60 5.77 -4.85 -11.62
N ALA A 61 4.77 -4.44 -12.37
CA ALA A 61 4.98 -3.89 -13.71
C ALA A 61 5.86 -2.64 -13.62
N ALA A 62 6.62 -2.36 -14.69
CA ALA A 62 7.61 -1.27 -14.69
C ALA A 62 7.01 0.09 -14.34
N ASP A 63 5.79 0.37 -14.80
CA ASP A 63 5.12 1.64 -14.51
C ASP A 63 4.76 1.77 -13.03
N LEU A 64 4.54 0.65 -12.33
CA LEU A 64 4.17 0.66 -10.93
C LEU A 64 5.39 0.73 -10.00
N VAL A 65 6.53 0.23 -10.44
CA VAL A 65 7.76 0.28 -9.63
C VAL A 65 8.10 1.72 -9.24
N ASP A 66 7.84 2.66 -10.13
CA ASP A 66 8.18 4.06 -9.91
C ASP A 66 7.06 4.90 -9.31
N THR A 67 5.85 4.37 -9.20
CA THR A 67 4.68 5.14 -8.78
C THR A 67 3.98 4.62 -7.54
N VAL A 68 4.15 3.34 -7.21
CA VAL A 68 3.58 2.73 -6.02
C VAL A 68 4.65 2.65 -4.94
N VAL A 69 4.31 3.07 -3.74
CA VAL A 69 5.19 2.89 -2.59
C VAL A 69 5.08 1.43 -2.17
N ARG A 70 6.20 0.73 -2.19
CA ARG A 70 6.22 -0.71 -1.89
C ARG A 70 6.84 -0.96 -0.52
N VAL A 71 6.15 -1.77 0.28
CA VAL A 71 6.67 -2.24 1.56
C VAL A 71 6.71 -3.77 1.51
N ASN A 72 7.89 -4.35 1.64
CA ASN A 72 8.03 -5.80 1.72
C ASN A 72 7.50 -6.25 3.07
N TYR A 73 6.52 -7.15 3.06
CA TYR A 73 5.78 -7.48 4.27
C TYR A 73 5.08 -8.83 4.13
N ASP A 74 5.07 -9.62 5.19
CA ASP A 74 4.32 -10.87 5.20
C ASP A 74 2.88 -10.58 5.61
N VAL A 75 2.02 -10.44 4.60
CA VAL A 75 0.61 -10.09 4.82
C VAL A 75 -0.22 -11.24 5.39
N ARG A 76 0.32 -12.46 5.40
CA ARG A 76 -0.35 -13.65 5.93
C ARG A 76 0.00 -13.94 7.38
N GLY A 77 0.90 -13.18 7.95
CA GLY A 77 1.27 -13.33 9.35
C GLY A 77 0.10 -13.05 10.27
N GLU A 78 0.15 -13.59 11.49
CA GLU A 78 -0.89 -13.36 12.49
C GLU A 78 -0.98 -11.87 12.80
N GLU A 79 -2.18 -11.32 12.73
CA GLU A 79 -2.46 -9.90 12.95
C GLU A 79 -1.70 -8.95 12.02
N ALA A 80 -1.19 -9.48 10.90
CA ALA A 80 -0.39 -8.68 9.98
C ALA A 80 -1.13 -7.44 9.48
N LEU A 81 -2.38 -7.58 9.07
CA LEU A 81 -3.18 -6.47 8.60
C LEU A 81 -3.35 -5.40 9.68
N SER A 82 -3.75 -5.81 10.87
CA SER A 82 -3.97 -4.88 11.98
C SER A 82 -2.70 -4.14 12.36
N LYS A 83 -1.57 -4.83 12.43
CA LYS A 83 -0.29 -4.21 12.77
C LYS A 83 0.10 -3.15 11.75
N ALA A 84 -0.02 -3.46 10.47
CA ALA A 84 0.35 -2.52 9.42
C ALA A 84 -0.59 -1.31 9.39
N VAL A 85 -1.90 -1.54 9.45
CA VAL A 85 -2.88 -0.46 9.42
C VAL A 85 -2.70 0.46 10.63
N ASN A 86 -2.53 -0.11 11.82
CA ASN A 86 -2.35 0.69 13.03
C ASN A 86 -1.05 1.49 13.00
N ALA A 87 0.03 0.90 12.50
CA ALA A 87 1.29 1.62 12.36
C ALA A 87 1.16 2.82 11.42
N VAL A 88 0.44 2.64 10.32
CA VAL A 88 0.20 3.73 9.36
C VAL A 88 -0.70 4.80 9.97
N ILE A 89 -1.76 4.42 10.67
CA ILE A 89 -2.67 5.36 11.33
C ILE A 89 -1.92 6.25 12.31
N ASP A 90 -1.01 5.68 13.08
CA ASP A 90 -0.24 6.45 14.06
C ASP A 90 0.60 7.55 13.42
N VAL A 91 1.10 7.31 12.21
CA VAL A 91 1.94 8.28 11.49
C VAL A 91 1.11 9.23 10.63
N ALA A 92 0.04 8.72 10.02
CA ALA A 92 -0.77 9.45 9.04
C ALA A 92 -1.98 10.14 9.67
N GLN A 93 -1.81 10.67 10.85
CA GLN A 93 -2.91 11.32 11.57
C GLN A 93 -3.57 12.41 10.74
N GLY A 94 -4.91 12.38 10.72
CA GLY A 94 -5.67 13.38 10.00
C GLY A 94 -5.86 13.08 8.52
N GLN A 95 -5.32 11.97 8.02
CA GLN A 95 -5.46 11.60 6.62
C GLN A 95 -6.54 10.53 6.45
N TRP A 96 -7.22 10.57 5.29
CA TRP A 96 -8.15 9.51 4.92
C TRP A 96 -7.38 8.30 4.45
N LEU A 97 -7.68 7.13 5.03
CA LEU A 97 -7.05 5.86 4.68
C LEU A 97 -8.12 4.88 4.21
N TYR A 98 -7.80 4.14 3.16
CA TYR A 98 -8.58 3.02 2.68
C TYR A 98 -7.66 1.82 2.57
N TYR A 99 -8.11 0.63 2.94
CA TYR A 99 -7.28 -0.56 2.78
C TYR A 99 -8.09 -1.70 2.17
N CYS A 100 -7.39 -2.56 1.42
CA CYS A 100 -7.99 -3.72 0.78
C CYS A 100 -6.92 -4.77 0.52
N PHE A 101 -7.37 -5.97 0.16
CA PHE A 101 -6.47 -6.99 -0.38
C PHE A 101 -6.41 -6.87 -1.90
N ASN A 102 -5.44 -7.57 -2.52
CA ASN A 102 -5.35 -7.62 -3.98
C ASN A 102 -6.63 -8.25 -4.55
N ALA A 103 -6.95 -7.88 -5.79
CA ALA A 103 -8.18 -8.26 -6.48
C ALA A 103 -9.46 -7.67 -5.89
N GLU A 104 -9.35 -6.75 -4.94
CA GLU A 104 -10.50 -5.99 -4.46
C GLU A 104 -10.52 -4.62 -5.13
N TYR A 105 -11.67 -4.25 -5.68
CA TYR A 105 -11.83 -3.01 -6.42
C TYR A 105 -12.88 -2.14 -5.77
N LEU A 106 -12.51 -0.88 -5.55
CA LEU A 106 -13.44 0.11 -5.01
C LEU A 106 -14.23 0.74 -6.15
N PHE A 107 -15.54 0.70 -6.06
CA PHE A 107 -16.43 1.33 -7.04
C PHE A 107 -17.28 2.38 -6.34
N TYR A 108 -17.37 3.55 -6.95
CA TYR A 108 -18.23 4.60 -6.44
C TYR A 108 -19.65 4.37 -6.96
N PRO A 109 -20.61 4.16 -6.08
CA PRO A 109 -21.99 3.86 -6.52
C PRO A 109 -22.82 5.11 -6.85
N PHE A 110 -22.17 6.22 -6.86
CA PHE A 110 -22.87 7.50 -7.07
C PHE A 110 -22.37 8.30 -8.23
#